data_b99aa1de8cb275ed20f153c82cde644a
#
_entry.id   b99aa1de8cb275ed20f153c82cde644a
#
_cell.length_a   1.000
_cell.length_b   1.000
_cell.length_c   1.000
_cell.angle_alpha   90.00
_cell.angle_beta   90.00
_cell.angle_gamma   90.00
#
_symmetry.space_group_name_H-M   'P 1'
#
loop_
_entity.id
_entity.type
_entity.pdbx_description
1 polymer ?
#
loop_
_entity_poly.entity_id
_entity_poly.type
_entity_poly.pdbx_seq_one_letter_code
_entity_poly.pdbx_strand_id
1 'polypeptide(L)'
;KSESADVLGKASKISGDTVRRYVRLTELIPQLLQMVDDKKIAFNPAVELSYIPHELQTELLDIIEANECTPSLSQAQRMKQAAQEGKLDRNGMELVMQEEKPQQNNITIKSDKLSKYFRKDATPREKEELIIKALDYYCKVQERKRQEREHER
;
A
#
# COMPACT_ATOMS: atom_id res chain seq x y z
N LYS A 1 -16.37 5.53 25.80
CA LYS A 1 -15.06 5.89 25.15
C LYS A 1 -15.19 6.30 23.66
N SER A 2 -16.27 5.95 22.94
CA SER A 2 -16.45 6.38 21.54
C SER A 2 -16.89 7.83 21.39
N GLU A 3 -17.69 8.36 22.31
CA GLU A 3 -18.25 9.72 22.25
C GLU A 3 -17.19 10.83 22.29
N SER A 4 -16.10 10.65 23.06
CA SER A 4 -15.04 11.66 23.18
C SER A 4 -14.27 11.86 21.87
N ALA A 5 -14.01 10.79 21.10
CA ALA A 5 -13.35 10.89 19.81
C ALA A 5 -14.23 11.59 18.76
N ASP A 6 -15.54 11.35 18.79
CA ASP A 6 -16.49 11.98 17.89
C ASP A 6 -16.68 13.47 18.21
N VAL A 7 -16.64 13.86 19.49
CA VAL A 7 -16.67 15.26 19.92
C VAL A 7 -15.40 15.99 19.47
N LEU A 8 -14.23 15.41 19.69
CA LEU A 8 -12.95 15.96 19.23
C LEU A 8 -12.88 16.05 17.68
N GLY A 9 -13.39 15.06 16.99
CA GLY A 9 -13.48 15.05 15.53
C GLY A 9 -14.33 16.19 14.99
N LYS A 10 -15.48 16.44 15.59
CA LYS A 10 -16.35 17.57 15.22
C LYS A 10 -15.69 18.94 15.46
N ALA A 11 -14.97 19.11 16.59
CA ALA A 11 -14.27 20.34 16.89
C ALA A 11 -13.11 20.63 15.91
N SER A 12 -12.44 19.59 15.41
CA SER A 12 -11.27 19.69 14.52
C SER A 12 -11.60 19.53 13.03
N LYS A 13 -12.86 19.39 12.64
CA LYS A 13 -13.32 19.05 11.28
C LYS A 13 -12.69 17.75 10.73
N ILE A 14 -12.28 16.84 11.61
CA ILE A 14 -11.69 15.54 11.32
C ILE A 14 -12.71 14.47 11.71
N SER A 15 -12.79 13.36 10.97
CA SER A 15 -13.70 12.27 11.34
C SER A 15 -13.29 11.63 12.67
N GLY A 16 -14.25 11.23 13.51
CA GLY A 16 -13.98 10.53 14.78
C GLY A 16 -13.14 9.26 14.58
N ASP A 17 -13.28 8.60 13.43
CA ASP A 17 -12.44 7.46 13.07
C ASP A 17 -10.96 7.86 12.87
N THR A 18 -10.72 8.98 12.23
CA THR A 18 -9.35 9.51 12.08
C THR A 18 -8.74 9.84 13.44
N VAL A 19 -9.52 10.44 14.36
CA VAL A 19 -9.05 10.71 15.73
C VAL A 19 -8.67 9.41 16.45
N ARG A 20 -9.51 8.38 16.37
CA ARG A 20 -9.23 7.05 16.96
C ARG A 20 -7.94 6.46 16.41
N ARG A 21 -7.67 6.60 15.12
CA ARG A 21 -6.43 6.11 14.49
C ARG A 21 -5.19 6.88 14.96
N TYR A 22 -5.27 8.20 15.14
CA TYR A 22 -4.18 8.98 15.74
C TYR A 22 -3.92 8.58 17.19
N VAL A 23 -4.98 8.43 18.00
CA VAL A 23 -4.84 7.95 19.38
C VAL A 23 -4.21 6.55 19.40
N ARG A 24 -4.53 5.69 18.42
CA ARG A 24 -3.95 4.35 18.35
C ARG A 24 -2.43 4.36 18.14
N LEU A 25 -1.86 5.36 17.47
CA LEU A 25 -0.41 5.47 17.32
C LEU A 25 0.35 5.61 18.64
N THR A 26 -0.30 6.08 19.72
CA THR A 26 0.33 6.16 21.05
C THR A 26 0.66 4.79 21.66
N GLU A 27 0.16 3.72 21.08
CA GLU A 27 0.49 2.32 21.46
C GLU A 27 1.75 1.79 20.74
N LEU A 28 2.39 2.61 19.90
CA LEU A 28 3.69 2.25 19.34
C LEU A 28 4.80 2.54 20.35
N ILE A 29 5.86 1.72 20.33
CA ILE A 29 7.09 2.05 21.04
C ILE A 29 7.67 3.37 20.49
N PRO A 30 8.35 4.18 21.34
CA PRO A 30 8.81 5.51 20.95
C PRO A 30 9.63 5.56 19.65
N GLN A 31 10.45 4.53 19.39
CA GLN A 31 11.30 4.46 18.21
C GLN A 31 10.48 4.29 16.92
N LEU A 32 9.46 3.41 16.94
CA LEU A 32 8.57 3.25 15.79
C LEU A 32 7.71 4.50 15.57
N LEU A 33 7.25 5.15 16.65
CA LEU A 33 6.51 6.41 16.56
C LEU A 33 7.39 7.52 15.94
N GLN A 34 8.67 7.61 16.34
CA GLN A 34 9.63 8.53 15.72
C GLN A 34 9.80 8.25 14.22
N MET A 35 9.83 6.98 13.80
CA MET A 35 9.89 6.63 12.38
C MET A 35 8.64 7.06 11.61
N VAL A 36 7.48 7.15 12.26
CA VAL A 36 6.26 7.70 11.65
C VAL A 36 6.38 9.21 11.47
N ASP A 37 6.87 9.93 12.49
CA ASP A 37 7.11 11.38 12.45
C ASP A 37 8.14 11.74 11.37
N ASP A 38 9.18 10.93 11.23
CA ASP A 38 10.22 11.06 10.19
C ASP A 38 9.73 10.63 8.79
N LYS A 39 8.46 10.20 8.65
CA LYS A 39 7.85 9.71 7.40
C LYS A 39 8.53 8.47 6.80
N LYS A 40 9.30 7.73 7.58
CA LYS A 40 9.88 6.44 7.21
C LYS A 40 8.81 5.35 7.19
N ILE A 41 7.91 5.35 8.16
CA ILE A 41 6.72 4.49 8.20
C ILE A 41 5.49 5.34 7.87
N ALA A 42 4.71 4.91 6.89
CA ALA A 42 3.47 5.59 6.55
C ALA A 42 2.39 5.41 7.63
N PHE A 43 1.46 6.36 7.76
CA PHE A 43 0.40 6.38 8.77
C PHE A 43 -0.41 5.08 8.84
N ASN A 44 -0.84 4.56 7.67
CA ASN A 44 -1.70 3.37 7.65
C ASN A 44 -0.99 2.10 8.14
N PRO A 45 0.21 1.74 7.66
CA PRO A 45 0.99 0.65 8.26
C PRO A 45 1.23 0.84 9.76
N ALA A 46 1.58 2.05 10.21
CA ALA A 46 1.84 2.35 11.61
C ALA A 46 0.63 2.05 12.51
N VAL A 47 -0.58 2.41 12.06
CA VAL A 47 -1.83 2.08 12.79
C VAL A 47 -2.00 0.56 12.91
N GLU A 48 -1.69 -0.21 11.88
CA GLU A 48 -1.78 -1.68 11.96
C GLU A 48 -0.72 -2.26 12.90
N LEU A 49 0.52 -1.75 12.86
CA LEU A 49 1.61 -2.17 13.74
C LEU A 49 1.34 -1.87 15.21
N SER A 50 0.58 -0.82 15.52
CA SER A 50 0.21 -0.48 16.91
C SER A 50 -0.65 -1.54 17.61
N TYR A 51 -1.18 -2.53 16.88
CA TYR A 51 -1.90 -3.66 17.46
C TYR A 51 -0.99 -4.83 17.85
N ILE A 52 0.29 -4.77 17.52
CA ILE A 52 1.29 -5.78 17.88
C ILE A 52 1.77 -5.52 19.31
N PRO A 53 1.98 -6.55 20.16
CA PRO A 53 2.56 -6.39 21.50
C PRO A 53 3.92 -5.68 21.46
N HIS A 54 4.23 -4.89 22.50
CA HIS A 54 5.45 -4.06 22.56
C HIS A 54 6.75 -4.89 22.41
N GLU A 55 6.77 -6.12 22.96
CA GLU A 55 7.91 -7.03 22.84
C GLU A 55 8.20 -7.32 21.36
N LEU A 56 7.16 -7.65 20.59
CA LEU A 56 7.27 -7.94 19.17
C LEU A 56 7.50 -6.66 18.33
N GLN A 57 7.03 -5.50 18.79
CA GLN A 57 7.37 -4.22 18.15
C GLN A 57 8.88 -3.93 18.26
N THR A 58 9.51 -4.29 19.38
CA THR A 58 10.96 -4.14 19.56
C THR A 58 11.73 -5.07 18.61
N GLU A 59 11.32 -6.33 18.49
CA GLU A 59 11.91 -7.25 17.52
C GLU A 59 11.71 -6.79 16.07
N LEU A 60 10.53 -6.23 15.75
CA LEU A 60 10.25 -5.67 14.43
C LEU A 60 11.17 -4.48 14.13
N LEU A 61 11.45 -3.62 15.12
CA LEU A 61 12.38 -2.52 14.97
C LEU A 61 13.78 -3.01 14.56
N ASP A 62 14.30 -4.02 15.24
CA ASP A 62 15.58 -4.65 14.88
C ASP A 62 15.59 -5.18 13.44
N ILE A 63 14.48 -5.80 13.00
CA ILE A 63 14.34 -6.31 11.62
C ILE A 63 14.31 -5.16 10.60
N ILE A 64 13.60 -4.06 10.92
CA ILE A 64 13.54 -2.86 10.05
C ILE A 64 14.93 -2.26 9.89
N GLU A 65 15.69 -2.13 10.99
CA GLU A 65 17.05 -1.57 10.98
C GLU A 65 18.02 -2.47 10.22
N ALA A 66 17.96 -3.78 10.44
CA ALA A 66 18.83 -4.75 9.76
C ALA A 66 18.59 -4.82 8.24
N ASN A 67 17.35 -4.67 7.80
CA ASN A 67 16.98 -4.76 6.39
C ASN A 67 16.88 -3.39 5.69
N GLU A 68 17.06 -2.29 6.41
CA GLU A 68 16.89 -0.91 5.92
C GLU A 68 15.54 -0.70 5.19
N CYS A 69 14.53 -1.45 5.57
CA CYS A 69 13.23 -1.40 4.92
C CYS A 69 12.07 -1.44 5.94
N THR A 70 11.03 -0.67 5.67
CA THR A 70 9.83 -0.60 6.51
C THR A 70 8.68 -1.43 5.92
N PRO A 71 7.78 -2.00 6.75
CA PRO A 71 6.69 -2.83 6.26
C PRO A 71 5.68 -2.02 5.45
N SER A 72 5.18 -2.64 4.38
CA SER A 72 4.01 -2.15 3.63
C SER A 72 2.73 -2.33 4.44
N LEU A 73 1.62 -1.72 3.98
CA LEU A 73 0.32 -1.89 4.63
C LEU A 73 -0.12 -3.36 4.70
N SER A 74 0.06 -4.11 3.61
CA SER A 74 -0.32 -5.54 3.58
C SER A 74 0.53 -6.39 4.50
N GLN A 75 1.83 -6.11 4.60
CA GLN A 75 2.73 -6.77 5.55
C GLN A 75 2.34 -6.46 7.00
N ALA A 76 2.07 -5.18 7.32
CA ALA A 76 1.62 -4.77 8.66
C ALA A 76 0.28 -5.42 9.06
N GLN A 77 -0.67 -5.52 8.13
CA GLN A 77 -1.96 -6.20 8.37
C GLN A 77 -1.79 -7.69 8.65
N ARG A 78 -0.92 -8.38 7.92
CA ARG A 78 -0.63 -9.80 8.15
C ARG A 78 0.08 -10.02 9.49
N MET A 79 1.05 -9.17 9.86
CA MET A 79 1.69 -9.22 11.17
C MET A 79 0.68 -9.00 12.30
N LYS A 80 -0.20 -7.99 12.16
CA LYS A 80 -1.30 -7.77 13.12
C LYS A 80 -2.19 -9.01 13.27
N GLN A 81 -2.62 -9.60 12.15
CA GLN A 81 -3.46 -10.79 12.18
C GLN A 81 -2.74 -11.95 12.90
N ALA A 82 -1.49 -12.23 12.55
CA ALA A 82 -0.70 -13.26 13.20
C ALA A 82 -0.49 -12.98 14.70
N ALA A 83 -0.30 -11.70 15.10
CA ALA A 83 -0.22 -11.32 16.50
C ALA A 83 -1.54 -11.57 17.25
N GLN A 84 -2.69 -11.24 16.65
CA GLN A 84 -4.01 -11.50 17.23
C GLN A 84 -4.30 -13.01 17.38
N GLU A 85 -3.76 -13.83 16.49
CA GLU A 85 -3.85 -15.30 16.58
C GLU A 85 -2.80 -15.89 17.53
N GLY A 86 -1.91 -15.12 18.13
CA GLY A 86 -0.83 -15.57 18.99
C GLY A 86 0.25 -16.38 18.26
N LYS A 87 0.38 -16.21 16.95
CA LYS A 87 1.30 -16.94 16.06
C LYS A 87 2.45 -16.09 15.54
N LEU A 88 2.47 -14.81 15.86
CA LEU A 88 3.54 -13.92 15.39
C LEU A 88 4.77 -14.14 16.25
N ASP A 89 5.88 -14.44 15.60
CA ASP A 89 7.22 -14.52 16.18
C ASP A 89 8.22 -13.77 15.26
N ARG A 90 9.47 -13.68 15.71
CA ARG A 90 10.54 -13.02 14.95
C ARG A 90 10.69 -13.62 13.54
N ASN A 91 10.70 -14.94 13.42
CA ASN A 91 10.86 -15.62 12.14
C ASN A 91 9.70 -15.31 11.19
N GLY A 92 8.47 -15.29 11.71
CA GLY A 92 7.29 -14.89 10.94
C GLY A 92 7.36 -13.45 10.43
N MET A 93 7.86 -12.52 11.26
CA MET A 93 8.08 -11.13 10.85
C MET A 93 9.15 -11.02 9.76
N GLU A 94 10.29 -11.73 9.91
CA GLU A 94 11.35 -11.75 8.90
C GLU A 94 10.85 -12.32 7.57
N LEU A 95 10.10 -13.42 7.57
CA LEU A 95 9.49 -13.97 6.36
C LEU A 95 8.55 -12.98 5.68
N VAL A 96 7.67 -12.32 6.45
CA VAL A 96 6.76 -11.30 5.91
C VAL A 96 7.53 -10.11 5.35
N MET A 97 8.64 -9.70 5.97
CA MET A 97 9.47 -8.58 5.50
C MET A 97 10.29 -8.91 4.26
N GLN A 98 10.73 -10.17 4.12
CA GLN A 98 11.50 -10.65 2.96
C GLN A 98 10.63 -10.86 1.71
N GLU A 99 9.31 -11.00 1.86
CA GLU A 99 8.44 -11.06 0.70
C GLU A 99 8.57 -9.77 -0.11
N GLU A 100 8.87 -9.91 -1.40
CA GLU A 100 8.89 -8.78 -2.31
C GLU A 100 7.56 -8.03 -2.20
N LYS A 101 7.64 -6.73 -1.89
CA LYS A 101 6.47 -5.86 -1.94
C LYS A 101 5.89 -6.03 -3.34
N PRO A 102 4.63 -6.47 -3.51
CA PRO A 102 4.05 -6.50 -4.83
C PRO A 102 4.25 -5.11 -5.42
N GLN A 103 5.12 -5.00 -6.40
CA GLN A 103 5.31 -3.75 -7.12
C GLN A 103 3.95 -3.48 -7.77
N GLN A 104 3.17 -2.63 -7.13
CA GLN A 104 2.00 -2.07 -7.76
C GLN A 104 2.52 -1.16 -8.87
N ASN A 105 2.85 -1.75 -10.00
CA ASN A 105 3.13 -1.04 -11.23
C ASN A 105 1.83 -0.41 -11.74
N ASN A 106 1.23 0.43 -10.91
CA ASN A 106 0.03 1.18 -11.26
C ASN A 106 0.44 2.29 -12.22
N ILE A 107 0.22 2.05 -13.50
CA ILE A 107 0.37 3.10 -14.50
C ILE A 107 -0.86 4.00 -14.41
N THR A 108 -0.71 5.16 -13.80
CA THR A 108 -1.77 6.18 -13.74
C THR A 108 -1.65 7.11 -14.93
N ILE A 109 -2.63 7.04 -15.85
CA ILE A 109 -2.71 7.96 -16.97
C ILE A 109 -3.78 9.02 -16.65
N LYS A 110 -3.41 10.31 -16.73
CA LYS A 110 -4.36 11.40 -16.49
C LYS A 110 -5.54 11.31 -17.48
N SER A 111 -6.76 11.40 -16.97
CA SER A 111 -8.01 11.30 -17.74
C SER A 111 -8.04 12.22 -18.95
N ASP A 112 -7.50 13.43 -18.82
CA ASP A 112 -7.47 14.43 -19.90
C ASP A 112 -6.72 13.95 -21.13
N LYS A 113 -5.67 13.15 -20.97
CA LYS A 113 -4.89 12.61 -22.08
C LYS A 113 -5.64 11.52 -22.85
N LEU A 114 -6.55 10.82 -22.18
CA LEU A 114 -7.31 9.72 -22.76
C LEU A 114 -8.71 10.13 -23.23
N SER A 115 -9.24 11.25 -22.75
CA SER A 115 -10.63 11.68 -23.00
C SER A 115 -10.99 11.76 -24.49
N LYS A 116 -10.04 12.16 -25.34
CA LYS A 116 -10.22 12.26 -26.79
C LYS A 116 -10.42 10.92 -27.51
N TYR A 117 -10.07 9.83 -26.88
CA TYR A 117 -10.18 8.46 -27.45
C TYR A 117 -11.46 7.75 -27.02
N PHE A 118 -12.20 8.32 -26.06
CA PHE A 118 -13.41 7.72 -25.53
C PHE A 118 -14.64 8.51 -25.96
N ARG A 119 -15.76 7.80 -26.10
CA ARG A 119 -17.06 8.46 -26.20
C ARG A 119 -17.40 9.12 -24.86
N LYS A 120 -18.17 10.22 -24.90
CA LYS A 120 -18.51 11.00 -23.70
C LYS A 120 -19.30 10.19 -22.65
N ASP A 121 -20.05 9.21 -23.11
CA ASP A 121 -20.95 8.33 -22.35
C ASP A 121 -20.31 6.97 -21.99
N ALA A 122 -19.05 6.74 -22.37
CA ALA A 122 -18.38 5.47 -22.13
C ALA A 122 -18.19 5.20 -20.62
N THR A 123 -18.61 4.01 -20.20
CA THR A 123 -18.43 3.50 -18.83
C THR A 123 -16.96 3.21 -18.53
N PRO A 124 -16.55 3.17 -17.24
CA PRO A 124 -15.17 2.79 -16.87
C PRO A 124 -14.72 1.46 -17.48
N ARG A 125 -15.61 0.46 -17.52
CA ARG A 125 -15.33 -0.86 -18.07
C ARG A 125 -15.09 -0.80 -19.60
N GLU A 126 -15.90 -0.07 -20.32
CA GLU A 126 -15.72 0.11 -21.78
C GLU A 126 -14.42 0.82 -22.11
N LYS A 127 -14.02 1.80 -21.27
CA LYS A 127 -12.72 2.49 -21.40
C LYS A 127 -11.56 1.54 -21.22
N GLU A 128 -11.61 0.68 -20.19
CA GLU A 128 -10.60 -0.33 -19.90
C GLU A 128 -10.48 -1.35 -21.05
N GLU A 129 -11.61 -1.91 -21.52
CA GLU A 129 -11.63 -2.85 -22.64
C GLU A 129 -11.06 -2.24 -23.93
N LEU A 130 -11.36 -0.96 -24.19
CA LEU A 130 -10.82 -0.27 -25.37
C LEU A 130 -9.31 -0.08 -25.28
N ILE A 131 -8.79 0.27 -24.10
CA ILE A 131 -7.35 0.40 -23.87
C ILE A 131 -6.65 -0.93 -24.11
N ILE A 132 -7.16 -2.03 -23.54
CA ILE A 132 -6.59 -3.37 -23.70
C ILE A 132 -6.56 -3.76 -25.16
N LYS A 133 -7.68 -3.62 -25.89
CA LYS A 133 -7.76 -3.91 -27.33
C LYS A 133 -6.78 -3.09 -28.17
N ALA A 134 -6.61 -1.82 -27.84
CA ALA A 134 -5.67 -0.92 -28.54
C ALA A 134 -4.21 -1.36 -28.32
N LEU A 135 -3.86 -1.75 -27.10
CA LEU A 135 -2.53 -2.26 -26.76
C LEU A 135 -2.25 -3.60 -27.45
N ASP A 136 -3.20 -4.54 -27.44
CA ASP A 136 -3.08 -5.82 -28.13
C ASP A 136 -2.85 -5.64 -29.64
N TYR A 137 -3.62 -4.74 -30.25
CA TYR A 137 -3.44 -4.39 -31.65
C TYR A 137 -2.05 -3.82 -31.93
N TYR A 138 -1.61 -2.87 -31.11
CA TYR A 138 -0.30 -2.26 -31.24
C TYR A 138 0.85 -3.28 -31.11
N CYS A 139 0.77 -4.17 -30.12
CA CYS A 139 1.76 -5.24 -29.93
C CYS A 139 1.83 -6.16 -31.17
N LYS A 140 0.69 -6.60 -31.69
CA LYS A 140 0.64 -7.45 -32.91
C LYS A 140 1.25 -6.75 -34.13
N VAL A 141 1.02 -5.44 -34.28
CA VAL A 141 1.62 -4.66 -35.38
C VAL A 141 3.14 -4.57 -35.21
N GLN A 142 3.64 -4.36 -33.99
CA GLN A 142 5.09 -4.30 -33.71
C GLN A 142 5.76 -5.65 -33.95
N GLU A 143 5.14 -6.75 -33.56
CA GLU A 143 5.66 -8.10 -33.80
C GLU A 143 5.78 -8.40 -35.31
N ARG A 144 4.76 -8.07 -36.10
CA ARG A 144 4.84 -8.21 -37.59
C ARG A 144 5.99 -7.41 -38.18
N LYS A 145 6.13 -6.14 -37.79
CA LYS A 145 7.22 -5.29 -38.24
C LYS A 145 8.61 -5.79 -37.83
N ARG A 146 8.70 -6.49 -36.69
CA ARG A 146 9.94 -7.12 -36.24
C ARG A 146 10.27 -8.33 -37.10
N GLN A 147 9.30 -9.20 -37.35
CA GLN A 147 9.45 -10.38 -38.20
C GLN A 147 9.84 -10.02 -39.65
N GLU A 148 9.19 -8.99 -40.23
CA GLU A 148 9.54 -8.47 -41.56
C GLU A 148 11.00 -8.04 -41.63
N ARG A 149 11.49 -7.28 -40.61
CA ARG A 149 12.89 -6.84 -40.53
C ARG A 149 13.90 -7.96 -40.30
N GLU A 150 13.49 -9.07 -39.67
CA GLU A 150 14.34 -10.25 -39.48
C GLU A 150 14.42 -11.11 -40.76
N HIS A 151 13.40 -11.06 -41.63
CA HIS A 151 13.40 -11.72 -42.92
C HIS A 151 14.15 -11.00 -44.04
N GLU A 152 14.36 -9.69 -43.89
CA GLU A 152 15.11 -8.86 -44.85
C GLU A 152 16.64 -8.84 -44.59
N ARG A 153 17.09 -9.54 -43.56
CA ARG A 153 18.53 -9.70 -43.23
C ARG A 153 19.07 -11.06 -43.61
#